data_e6d742a4ae5ab6e6f5532e5306767bb7
#
_entry.id   e6d742a4ae5ab6e6f5532e5306767bb7
#
_cell.length_a   1.000
_cell.length_b   1.000
_cell.length_c   1.000
_cell.angle_alpha   90.00
_cell.angle_beta   90.00
_cell.angle_gamma   90.00
#
_symmetry.space_group_name_H-M   'P 1'
#
loop_
_entity.id
_entity.type
_entity.pdbx_description
1 polymer ?
#
loop_
_entity_poly.entity_id
_entity_poly.type
_entity_poly.pdbx_seq_one_letter_code
_entity_poly.pdbx_strand_id
1 'polypeptide(L)'
;KTGLMQRLTFGHSNTYANDISRDGQKILMMVSTENLESRPTSRNSLYILDVNTLQTELLVEEDGFINSAVFSPDGKQILISGSPECLGGIGLNVKPGQTPNIYDVQLYLMDLETKKVKALTKNFNPSVGSLKWADDGNVYFTAEDKDCVNLFKLNPRSGKISQIRVAEDLVENFSISSDASVLLYSGESASNADRIYKMYGADGKSIVVDDLSAERLAGVSLGECVPWSFKSTRGDKINARYYLPPAFDPQKKYPLIVNYYGGCSPTSRTFESRYPHHAYAALGYVVLVINPSGATGFGQEFSARHVNTAGKGPAEDIIDGTKAFCEQFEFVDASKIGCIGASYGGFMTQYLQTQTDIFAAAISHAGISDHTSYWGEGYWGYSYSEVSMANSYP
;
A
#
# COMPACT_ATOMS: atom_id res chain seq x y z
N LYS A 1 4.62 11.36 37.60
CA LYS A 1 3.37 11.20 36.82
C LYS A 1 2.25 11.15 37.85
N THR A 2 1.29 12.08 37.77
CA THR A 2 0.24 12.29 38.78
C THR A 2 -0.97 11.36 38.60
N GLY A 3 -1.11 10.71 37.43
CA GLY A 3 -2.30 9.94 37.07
C GLY A 3 -3.52 10.81 36.72
N LEU A 4 -3.38 12.14 36.72
CA LEU A 4 -4.46 13.04 36.31
C LEU A 4 -4.66 12.94 34.81
N MET A 5 -5.92 12.82 34.39
CA MET A 5 -6.35 12.85 32.99
C MET A 5 -7.25 14.05 32.76
N GLN A 6 -7.02 14.75 31.66
CA GLN A 6 -7.85 15.85 31.19
C GLN A 6 -8.36 15.57 29.81
N ARG A 7 -9.67 15.67 29.59
CA ARG A 7 -10.27 15.62 28.25
C ARG A 7 -9.97 16.93 27.52
N LEU A 8 -9.41 16.84 26.33
CA LEU A 8 -9.00 17.98 25.51
C LEU A 8 -10.00 18.36 24.42
N THR A 9 -10.84 17.42 23.98
CA THR A 9 -11.78 17.64 22.88
C THR A 9 -13.21 17.22 23.28
N PHE A 10 -14.19 17.92 22.74
CA PHE A 10 -15.62 17.75 23.03
C PHE A 10 -16.42 17.87 21.73
N GLY A 11 -17.64 17.36 21.71
CA GLY A 11 -18.53 17.44 20.56
C GLY A 11 -18.76 16.08 19.88
N HIS A 12 -19.26 16.11 18.65
CA HIS A 12 -19.70 14.93 17.88
C HIS A 12 -18.74 14.53 16.76
N SER A 13 -17.69 15.33 16.49
CA SER A 13 -16.69 15.02 15.49
C SER A 13 -15.65 14.03 16.01
N ASN A 14 -15.13 13.19 15.14
CA ASN A 14 -14.00 12.34 15.46
C ASN A 14 -12.73 13.19 15.53
N THR A 15 -11.94 13.02 16.59
CA THR A 15 -10.68 13.75 16.77
C THR A 15 -9.53 12.77 16.99
N TYR A 16 -8.48 12.94 16.20
CA TYR A 16 -7.28 12.11 16.23
C TYR A 16 -6.08 12.98 16.57
N ALA A 17 -5.31 12.60 17.61
CA ALA A 17 -3.98 13.16 17.86
C ALA A 17 -3.00 12.53 16.87
N ASN A 18 -2.44 13.33 15.97
CA ASN A 18 -1.49 12.85 14.98
C ASN A 18 -0.06 12.84 15.53
N ASP A 19 0.35 13.93 16.21
CA ASP A 19 1.70 14.07 16.73
C ASP A 19 1.77 15.08 17.88
N ILE A 20 2.85 15.03 18.64
CA ILE A 20 3.16 15.96 19.73
C ILE A 20 4.51 16.62 19.42
N SER A 21 4.58 17.96 19.56
CA SER A 21 5.83 18.70 19.41
C SER A 21 6.90 18.22 20.39
N ARG A 22 8.18 18.37 20.04
CA ARG A 22 9.33 17.93 20.84
C ARG A 22 9.32 18.44 22.28
N ASP A 23 8.89 19.67 22.48
CA ASP A 23 8.78 20.31 23.79
C ASP A 23 7.52 19.91 24.57
N GLY A 24 6.63 19.11 23.95
CA GLY A 24 5.37 18.65 24.54
C GLY A 24 4.31 19.75 24.69
N GLN A 25 4.49 20.92 24.07
CA GLN A 25 3.60 22.07 24.25
C GLN A 25 2.46 22.12 23.21
N LYS A 26 2.62 21.42 22.09
CA LYS A 26 1.67 21.45 20.97
C LYS A 26 1.28 20.04 20.53
N ILE A 27 0.01 19.88 20.21
CA ILE A 27 -0.52 18.64 19.61
C ILE A 27 -1.02 18.96 18.21
N LEU A 28 -0.55 18.22 17.20
CA LEU A 28 -1.22 18.14 15.91
C LEU A 28 -2.43 17.23 16.05
N MET A 29 -3.60 17.75 15.72
CA MET A 29 -4.83 16.96 15.75
C MET A 29 -5.61 17.14 14.46
N MET A 30 -6.24 16.08 14.04
CA MET A 30 -7.18 16.07 12.93
C MET A 30 -8.59 15.89 13.46
N VAL A 31 -9.48 16.77 13.03
CA VAL A 31 -10.92 16.68 13.30
C VAL A 31 -11.60 16.21 12.01
N SER A 32 -12.31 15.10 12.08
CA SER A 32 -12.96 14.47 10.94
C SER A 32 -14.46 14.42 11.14
N THR A 33 -15.19 14.78 10.09
CA THR A 33 -16.63 14.59 9.98
C THR A 33 -16.96 13.81 8.72
N GLU A 34 -18.05 13.06 8.73
CA GLU A 34 -18.53 12.35 7.54
C GLU A 34 -19.14 13.33 6.54
N ASN A 35 -18.93 13.07 5.27
CA ASN A 35 -19.53 13.76 4.15
C ASN A 35 -20.34 12.75 3.32
N LEU A 36 -21.65 12.70 3.55
CA LEU A 36 -22.53 11.74 2.88
C LEU A 36 -23.07 12.23 1.53
N GLU A 37 -22.76 13.48 1.16
CA GLU A 37 -23.33 14.13 0.00
C GLU A 37 -22.45 14.08 -1.23
N SER A 38 -21.13 13.95 -1.03
CA SER A 38 -20.16 14.01 -2.13
C SER A 38 -18.85 13.32 -1.78
N ARG A 39 -18.02 13.10 -2.79
CA ARG A 39 -16.60 12.74 -2.65
C ARG A 39 -15.76 14.02 -2.35
N PRO A 40 -14.84 13.99 -1.39
CA PRO A 40 -14.47 12.87 -0.51
C PRO A 40 -15.52 12.61 0.57
N THR A 41 -15.62 11.35 1.01
CA THR A 41 -16.61 10.91 2.01
C THR A 41 -16.30 11.36 3.44
N SER A 42 -15.21 12.08 3.63
CA SER A 42 -14.83 12.73 4.90
C SER A 42 -14.40 14.17 4.67
N ARG A 43 -14.58 15.00 5.70
CA ARG A 43 -14.04 16.37 5.79
C ARG A 43 -13.07 16.39 6.94
N ASN A 44 -11.78 16.51 6.63
CA ASN A 44 -10.70 16.49 7.61
C ASN A 44 -10.12 17.89 7.77
N SER A 45 -10.13 18.41 9.00
CA SER A 45 -9.48 19.67 9.33
C SER A 45 -8.30 19.44 10.25
N LEU A 46 -7.15 20.03 9.92
CA LEU A 46 -5.92 19.90 10.68
C LEU A 46 -5.70 21.11 11.57
N TYR A 47 -5.48 20.86 12.86
CA TYR A 47 -5.25 21.88 13.88
C TYR A 47 -3.95 21.67 14.65
N ILE A 48 -3.41 22.76 15.19
CA ILE A 48 -2.50 22.72 16.33
C ILE A 48 -3.27 23.12 17.58
N LEU A 49 -3.17 22.30 18.64
CA LEU A 49 -3.65 22.60 19.97
C LEU A 49 -2.46 22.97 20.86
N ASP A 50 -2.49 24.15 21.49
CA ASP A 50 -1.56 24.50 22.56
C ASP A 50 -2.03 23.87 23.88
N VAL A 51 -1.17 23.05 24.49
CA VAL A 51 -1.52 22.23 25.67
C VAL A 51 -1.74 23.07 26.93
N ASN A 52 -1.11 24.27 27.02
CA ASN A 52 -1.20 25.13 28.18
C ASN A 52 -2.41 26.04 28.14
N THR A 53 -2.68 26.64 26.98
CA THR A 53 -3.76 27.61 26.80
C THR A 53 -5.05 26.95 26.32
N LEU A 54 -4.98 25.73 25.80
CA LEU A 54 -6.07 24.99 25.14
C LEU A 54 -6.64 25.70 23.91
N GLN A 55 -5.89 26.66 23.37
CA GLN A 55 -6.26 27.32 22.12
C GLN A 55 -5.87 26.48 20.92
N THR A 56 -6.69 26.55 19.87
CA THR A 56 -6.46 25.84 18.62
C THR A 56 -6.16 26.80 17.49
N GLU A 57 -5.24 26.44 16.63
CA GLU A 57 -4.93 27.10 15.37
C GLU A 57 -5.31 26.18 14.22
N LEU A 58 -6.17 26.65 13.32
CA LEU A 58 -6.54 25.93 12.09
C LEU A 58 -5.40 26.03 11.07
N LEU A 59 -4.95 24.90 10.54
CA LEU A 59 -3.91 24.81 9.51
C LEU A 59 -4.47 24.49 8.13
N VAL A 60 -5.39 23.51 8.07
CA VAL A 60 -6.08 23.09 6.84
C VAL A 60 -7.55 22.86 7.18
N GLU A 61 -8.44 23.40 6.36
CA GLU A 61 -9.88 23.31 6.54
C GLU A 61 -10.48 22.32 5.54
N GLU A 62 -11.25 21.37 6.07
CA GLU A 62 -12.14 20.44 5.33
C GLU A 62 -11.52 19.75 4.10
N ASP A 63 -10.25 19.34 4.16
CA ASP A 63 -9.59 18.54 3.12
C ASP A 63 -9.68 17.05 3.46
N GLY A 64 -10.66 16.36 2.89
CA GLY A 64 -10.90 14.93 3.15
C GLY A 64 -9.82 13.99 2.60
N PHE A 65 -8.83 14.50 1.89
CA PHE A 65 -7.73 13.74 1.30
C PHE A 65 -6.47 13.68 2.18
N ILE A 66 -6.47 14.37 3.34
CA ILE A 66 -5.39 14.29 4.32
C ILE A 66 -5.53 13.01 5.15
N ASN A 67 -4.43 12.27 5.32
CA ASN A 67 -4.38 11.06 6.14
C ASN A 67 -3.78 11.33 7.53
N SER A 68 -2.65 12.04 7.61
CA SER A 68 -1.97 12.36 8.87
C SER A 68 -0.97 13.51 8.72
N ALA A 69 -0.44 14.00 9.85
CA ALA A 69 0.63 14.99 9.85
C ALA A 69 1.57 14.81 11.05
N VAL A 70 2.84 15.17 10.88
CA VAL A 70 3.85 15.15 11.95
C VAL A 70 4.65 16.46 11.99
N PHE A 71 5.12 16.89 13.18
CA PHE A 71 5.99 18.03 13.32
C PHE A 71 7.41 17.74 12.84
N SER A 72 8.08 18.77 12.29
CA SER A 72 9.53 18.75 12.19
C SER A 72 10.17 18.78 13.60
N PRO A 73 11.41 18.29 13.76
CA PRO A 73 12.09 18.29 15.06
C PRO A 73 12.23 19.67 15.68
N ASP A 74 12.34 20.72 14.87
CA ASP A 74 12.42 22.13 15.31
C ASP A 74 11.05 22.80 15.50
N GLY A 75 9.95 22.09 15.21
CA GLY A 75 8.58 22.57 15.36
C GLY A 75 8.17 23.70 14.40
N LYS A 76 8.96 23.99 13.36
CA LYS A 76 8.68 25.07 12.40
C LYS A 76 7.90 24.65 11.17
N GLN A 77 7.91 23.35 10.89
CA GLN A 77 7.26 22.74 9.73
C GLN A 77 6.44 21.55 10.17
N ILE A 78 5.51 21.14 9.32
CA ILE A 78 4.82 19.85 9.41
C ILE A 78 4.95 19.12 8.09
N LEU A 79 5.00 17.79 8.19
CA LEU A 79 4.91 16.90 7.06
C LEU A 79 3.52 16.27 7.07
N ILE A 80 2.78 16.49 6.01
CA ILE A 80 1.42 15.97 5.81
C ILE A 80 1.51 14.77 4.86
N SER A 81 0.86 13.67 5.20
CA SER A 81 0.58 12.57 4.27
C SER A 81 -0.86 12.63 3.80
N GLY A 82 -1.09 12.38 2.53
CA GLY A 82 -2.43 12.40 1.94
C GLY A 82 -2.42 11.92 0.50
N SER A 83 -3.61 11.83 -0.11
CA SER A 83 -3.73 11.42 -1.51
C SER A 83 -3.17 12.50 -2.46
N PRO A 84 -3.02 12.20 -3.77
CA PRO A 84 -2.59 13.20 -4.75
C PRO A 84 -3.50 14.44 -4.84
N GLU A 85 -4.77 14.31 -4.46
CA GLU A 85 -5.77 15.39 -4.49
C GLU A 85 -5.69 16.33 -3.30
N CYS A 86 -4.93 15.96 -2.24
CA CYS A 86 -4.72 16.74 -1.04
C CYS A 86 -4.20 18.16 -1.35
N LEU A 87 -4.60 19.12 -0.53
CA LEU A 87 -4.13 20.50 -0.58
C LEU A 87 -4.34 21.17 -1.94
N GLY A 88 -5.55 20.99 -2.50
CA GLY A 88 -5.91 21.53 -3.80
C GLY A 88 -5.28 20.81 -4.99
N GLY A 89 -4.85 19.57 -4.81
CA GLY A 89 -4.33 18.74 -5.89
C GLY A 89 -2.89 19.06 -6.32
N ILE A 90 -2.10 19.71 -5.46
CA ILE A 90 -0.70 20.04 -5.80
C ILE A 90 0.17 18.79 -6.02
N GLY A 91 -0.26 17.65 -5.52
CA GLY A 91 0.40 16.33 -5.68
C GLY A 91 0.03 15.58 -6.96
N LEU A 92 -0.95 16.06 -7.74
CA LEU A 92 -1.46 15.36 -8.92
C LEU A 92 -0.37 15.15 -9.99
N ASN A 93 -0.20 13.91 -10.41
CA ASN A 93 0.68 13.46 -11.50
C ASN A 93 -0.02 12.36 -12.32
N VAL A 94 -1.23 12.65 -12.78
CA VAL A 94 -2.06 11.82 -13.65
C VAL A 94 -2.33 12.54 -14.96
N LYS A 95 -2.83 11.85 -15.98
CA LYS A 95 -3.23 12.46 -17.25
C LYS A 95 -4.44 13.37 -17.05
N PRO A 96 -4.58 14.42 -17.88
CA PRO A 96 -5.77 15.28 -17.86
C PRO A 96 -7.06 14.44 -17.96
N GLY A 97 -8.02 14.73 -17.09
CA GLY A 97 -9.31 14.03 -17.03
C GLY A 97 -9.29 12.66 -16.34
N GLN A 98 -8.15 12.23 -15.82
CA GLN A 98 -8.02 11.01 -15.03
C GLN A 98 -8.16 11.35 -13.55
N THR A 99 -9.00 10.59 -12.83
CA THR A 99 -9.14 10.70 -11.37
C THR A 99 -8.05 9.83 -10.71
N PRO A 100 -7.25 10.37 -9.79
CA PRO A 100 -6.21 9.59 -9.11
C PRO A 100 -6.81 8.56 -8.16
N ASN A 101 -6.03 7.55 -7.83
CA ASN A 101 -6.34 6.61 -6.75
C ASN A 101 -5.99 7.27 -5.40
N ILE A 102 -6.96 7.43 -4.51
CA ILE A 102 -6.75 8.08 -3.21
C ILE A 102 -5.85 7.27 -2.25
N TYR A 103 -5.63 5.99 -2.52
CA TYR A 103 -4.68 5.15 -1.77
C TYR A 103 -3.22 5.32 -2.24
N ASP A 104 -2.98 6.11 -3.28
CA ASP A 104 -1.62 6.46 -3.71
C ASP A 104 -1.10 7.63 -2.87
N VAL A 105 -0.55 7.32 -1.70
CA VAL A 105 -0.20 8.32 -0.67
C VAL A 105 1.05 9.08 -1.02
N GLN A 106 0.97 10.41 -0.84
CA GLN A 106 2.03 11.38 -1.10
C GLN A 106 2.43 12.14 0.17
N LEU A 107 3.58 12.82 0.14
CA LEU A 107 4.08 13.69 1.23
C LEU A 107 4.10 15.16 0.80
N TYR A 108 3.65 16.01 1.72
CA TYR A 108 3.59 17.46 1.58
C TYR A 108 4.25 18.15 2.76
N LEU A 109 5.08 19.13 2.49
CA LEU A 109 5.74 19.94 3.52
C LEU A 109 5.03 21.28 3.65
N MET A 110 4.56 21.63 4.85
CA MET A 110 3.99 22.93 5.18
C MET A 110 4.92 23.69 6.13
N ASP A 111 5.23 24.91 5.80
CA ASP A 111 5.89 25.85 6.69
C ASP A 111 4.85 26.54 7.59
N LEU A 112 5.02 26.45 8.91
CA LEU A 112 4.00 26.89 9.87
C LEU A 112 3.90 28.41 10.00
N GLU A 113 4.95 29.17 9.68
CA GLU A 113 4.92 30.63 9.69
C GLU A 113 4.23 31.20 8.45
N THR A 114 4.63 30.72 7.29
CA THR A 114 4.16 31.26 6.00
C THR A 114 2.94 30.52 5.45
N LYS A 115 2.57 29.37 6.01
CA LYS A 115 1.53 28.44 5.53
C LYS A 115 1.75 27.94 4.09
N LYS A 116 2.94 28.15 3.54
CA LYS A 116 3.27 27.64 2.20
C LYS A 116 3.45 26.14 2.20
N VAL A 117 2.88 25.49 1.19
CA VAL A 117 2.93 24.04 1.02
C VAL A 117 3.71 23.66 -0.23
N LYS A 118 4.48 22.56 -0.14
CA LYS A 118 5.23 21.97 -1.25
C LYS A 118 4.98 20.46 -1.29
N ALA A 119 4.62 19.94 -2.45
CA ALA A 119 4.59 18.49 -2.70
C ALA A 119 6.02 17.94 -2.81
N LEU A 120 6.37 16.94 -1.99
CA LEU A 120 7.72 16.36 -1.95
C LEU A 120 7.85 15.08 -2.80
N THR A 121 6.77 14.32 -2.93
CA THR A 121 6.79 12.98 -3.55
C THR A 121 5.95 12.87 -4.83
N LYS A 122 5.51 13.98 -5.39
CA LYS A 122 4.67 14.04 -6.61
C LYS A 122 5.16 13.14 -7.76
N ASN A 123 6.47 13.05 -7.96
CA ASN A 123 7.12 12.26 -9.01
C ASN A 123 7.76 10.96 -8.48
N PHE A 124 7.40 10.56 -7.27
CA PHE A 124 7.87 9.35 -6.63
C PHE A 124 6.80 8.26 -6.83
N ASN A 125 7.13 7.22 -7.58
CA ASN A 125 6.18 6.18 -7.97
C ASN A 125 5.68 5.28 -6.82
N PRO A 126 6.51 4.93 -5.80
CA PRO A 126 6.01 4.18 -4.66
C PRO A 126 4.99 4.97 -3.84
N SER A 127 4.00 4.27 -3.25
CA SER A 127 3.01 4.85 -2.35
C SER A 127 3.53 4.90 -0.92
N VAL A 128 3.50 6.06 -0.29
CA VAL A 128 4.09 6.29 1.04
C VAL A 128 3.28 5.60 2.14
N GLY A 129 3.99 4.92 3.05
CA GLY A 129 3.43 4.28 4.25
C GLY A 129 3.78 5.02 5.55
N SER A 130 4.25 4.26 6.55
CA SER A 130 4.66 4.79 7.85
C SER A 130 5.89 5.69 7.74
N LEU A 131 5.94 6.75 8.57
CA LEU A 131 7.03 7.71 8.53
C LEU A 131 7.52 8.12 9.92
N LYS A 132 8.78 8.56 9.99
CA LYS A 132 9.41 9.17 11.17
C LYS A 132 10.31 10.32 10.74
N TRP A 133 10.20 11.45 11.40
CA TRP A 133 11.10 12.59 11.19
C TRP A 133 12.16 12.59 12.30
N ALA A 134 13.41 12.36 11.95
CA ALA A 134 14.52 12.28 12.90
C ALA A 134 15.22 13.61 13.11
N ASP A 135 16.02 13.71 14.21
CA ASP A 135 16.73 14.93 14.56
C ASP A 135 17.89 15.29 13.61
N ASP A 136 18.30 14.33 12.78
CA ASP A 136 19.24 14.57 11.67
C ASP A 136 18.59 15.41 10.53
N GLY A 137 17.33 15.79 10.69
CA GLY A 137 16.54 16.58 9.75
C GLY A 137 16.00 15.82 8.55
N ASN A 138 16.20 14.50 8.48
CA ASN A 138 15.65 13.66 7.42
C ASN A 138 14.38 12.93 7.87
N VAL A 139 13.53 12.65 6.91
CA VAL A 139 12.35 11.79 7.06
C VAL A 139 12.70 10.39 6.61
N TYR A 140 12.42 9.41 7.46
CA TYR A 140 12.51 7.99 7.16
C TYR A 140 11.10 7.46 7.00
N PHE A 141 10.86 6.69 5.94
CA PHE A 141 9.51 6.20 5.66
C PHE A 141 9.53 4.89 4.88
N THR A 142 8.50 4.08 5.10
CA THR A 142 8.23 2.93 4.23
C THR A 142 7.45 3.40 3.01
N ALA A 143 7.60 2.72 1.89
CA ALA A 143 6.72 2.90 0.75
C ALA A 143 6.50 1.58 0.00
N GLU A 144 5.27 1.39 -0.43
CA GLU A 144 4.90 0.32 -1.34
C GLU A 144 5.51 0.61 -2.72
N ASP A 145 6.47 -0.20 -3.11
CA ASP A 145 7.18 -0.14 -4.40
C ASP A 145 6.93 -1.43 -5.16
N LYS A 146 5.97 -1.40 -6.05
CA LYS A 146 5.41 -2.58 -6.73
C LYS A 146 4.79 -3.57 -5.72
N ASP A 147 5.30 -4.79 -5.64
CA ASP A 147 4.86 -5.82 -4.72
C ASP A 147 5.74 -5.96 -3.46
N CYS A 148 6.65 -4.99 -3.25
CA CYS A 148 7.52 -4.87 -2.08
C CYS A 148 7.13 -3.66 -1.21
N VAL A 149 7.58 -3.66 0.04
CA VAL A 149 7.54 -2.48 0.92
C VAL A 149 8.96 -2.14 1.32
N ASN A 150 9.49 -1.10 0.72
CA ASN A 150 10.86 -0.65 0.91
C ASN A 150 10.97 0.48 1.93
N LEU A 151 12.15 0.66 2.51
CA LEU A 151 12.48 1.76 3.41
C LEU A 151 13.25 2.85 2.66
N PHE A 152 12.88 4.10 2.89
CA PHE A 152 13.44 5.28 2.21
C PHE A 152 13.85 6.36 3.21
N LYS A 153 14.78 7.19 2.76
CA LYS A 153 15.21 8.43 3.43
C LYS A 153 14.95 9.60 2.49
N LEU A 154 14.25 10.61 3.00
CA LEU A 154 13.96 11.87 2.31
C LEU A 154 14.63 13.03 3.04
N ASN A 155 15.33 13.87 2.32
CA ASN A 155 15.76 15.16 2.82
C ASN A 155 14.70 16.23 2.42
N PRO A 156 13.92 16.78 3.38
CA PRO A 156 12.80 17.68 3.03
C PRO A 156 13.22 18.99 2.39
N ARG A 157 14.46 19.48 2.69
CA ARG A 157 15.00 20.72 2.13
C ARG A 157 15.31 20.60 0.66
N SER A 158 16.04 19.55 0.29
CA SER A 158 16.45 19.30 -1.11
C SER A 158 15.41 18.53 -1.92
N GLY A 159 14.49 17.81 -1.27
CA GLY A 159 13.56 16.87 -1.91
C GLY A 159 14.22 15.57 -2.37
N LYS A 160 15.51 15.33 -2.01
CA LYS A 160 16.22 14.10 -2.41
C LYS A 160 15.68 12.90 -1.64
N ILE A 161 15.23 11.88 -2.37
CA ILE A 161 14.83 10.58 -1.84
C ILE A 161 15.91 9.54 -2.19
N SER A 162 16.22 8.65 -1.25
CA SER A 162 17.10 7.52 -1.46
C SER A 162 16.55 6.29 -0.74
N GLN A 163 16.62 5.14 -1.39
CA GLN A 163 16.23 3.87 -0.79
C GLN A 163 17.30 3.42 0.21
N ILE A 164 16.87 2.93 1.36
CA ILE A 164 17.70 2.28 2.37
C ILE A 164 17.71 0.79 2.03
N ARG A 165 18.90 0.22 1.93
CA ARG A 165 19.03 -1.21 1.60
C ARG A 165 18.72 -2.06 2.81
N VAL A 166 17.59 -2.74 2.79
CA VAL A 166 17.13 -3.70 3.79
C VAL A 166 17.35 -5.14 3.31
N ALA A 167 17.17 -6.12 4.20
CA ALA A 167 17.37 -7.53 3.89
C ALA A 167 16.13 -8.21 3.30
N GLU A 168 14.94 -7.63 3.55
CA GLU A 168 13.65 -8.24 3.22
C GLU A 168 12.93 -7.52 2.10
N ASP A 169 11.99 -8.20 1.45
CA ASP A 169 11.11 -7.64 0.43
C ASP A 169 10.05 -6.70 1.03
N LEU A 170 9.60 -7.00 2.25
CA LEU A 170 8.57 -6.26 2.96
C LEU A 170 9.11 -5.77 4.31
N VAL A 171 9.15 -4.46 4.52
CA VAL A 171 9.35 -3.84 5.83
C VAL A 171 7.99 -3.64 6.46
N GLU A 172 7.64 -4.47 7.44
CA GLU A 172 6.37 -4.44 8.16
C GLU A 172 6.28 -3.24 9.11
N ASN A 173 7.32 -3.12 9.93
CA ASN A 173 7.45 -2.04 10.90
C ASN A 173 8.89 -1.56 10.97
N PHE A 174 9.07 -0.29 11.30
CA PHE A 174 10.40 0.23 11.62
C PHE A 174 10.36 1.25 12.75
N SER A 175 11.48 1.37 13.42
CA SER A 175 11.73 2.41 14.41
C SER A 175 13.15 2.93 14.25
N ILE A 176 13.35 4.22 14.51
CA ILE A 176 14.66 4.86 14.40
C ILE A 176 14.94 5.68 15.66
N SER A 177 16.19 5.65 16.14
CA SER A 177 16.62 6.54 17.23
C SER A 177 16.51 8.00 16.79
N SER A 178 16.32 8.91 17.75
CA SER A 178 16.14 10.33 17.44
C SER A 178 17.29 10.90 16.61
N ASP A 179 18.52 10.50 16.88
CA ASP A 179 19.73 10.90 16.17
C ASP A 179 19.98 10.12 14.87
N ALA A 180 19.08 9.22 14.50
CA ALA A 180 19.17 8.33 13.35
C ALA A 180 20.38 7.38 13.35
N SER A 181 21.03 7.18 14.50
CA SER A 181 22.21 6.30 14.61
C SER A 181 21.86 4.82 14.63
N VAL A 182 20.66 4.44 15.07
CA VAL A 182 20.15 3.07 15.12
C VAL A 182 18.78 2.97 14.49
N LEU A 183 18.61 1.99 13.63
CA LEU A 183 17.34 1.63 13.00
C LEU A 183 17.03 0.17 13.32
N LEU A 184 15.79 -0.08 13.74
CA LEU A 184 15.22 -1.40 13.93
C LEU A 184 14.09 -1.57 12.91
N TYR A 185 13.95 -2.75 12.34
CA TYR A 185 12.78 -3.07 11.53
C TYR A 185 12.43 -4.55 11.64
N SER A 186 11.16 -4.87 11.46
CA SER A 186 10.69 -6.22 11.17
C SER A 186 10.32 -6.33 9.71
N GLY A 187 10.46 -7.50 9.16
CA GLY A 187 10.09 -7.75 7.78
C GLY A 187 10.20 -9.19 7.35
N GLU A 188 9.55 -9.48 6.25
CA GLU A 188 9.48 -10.79 5.61
C GLU A 188 9.76 -10.69 4.11
N SER A 189 9.99 -11.82 3.48
CA SER A 189 10.12 -11.94 2.03
C SER A 189 9.22 -13.06 1.51
N ALA A 190 9.08 -13.14 0.20
CA ALA A 190 8.26 -14.18 -0.42
C ALA A 190 8.59 -15.62 0.05
N SER A 191 9.81 -15.86 0.55
CA SER A 191 10.30 -17.19 0.94
C SER A 191 10.82 -17.27 2.37
N ASN A 192 10.55 -16.28 3.21
CA ASN A 192 10.81 -16.37 4.65
C ASN A 192 9.81 -15.53 5.44
N ALA A 193 9.43 -16.04 6.60
CA ALA A 193 8.57 -15.35 7.55
C ALA A 193 9.32 -14.23 8.28
N ASP A 194 8.58 -13.47 9.09
CA ASP A 194 9.06 -12.30 9.81
C ASP A 194 10.37 -12.52 10.59
N ARG A 195 11.28 -11.57 10.43
CA ARG A 195 12.52 -11.42 11.17
C ARG A 195 12.67 -10.00 11.70
N ILE A 196 13.38 -9.88 12.80
CA ILE A 196 13.71 -8.59 13.39
C ILE A 196 15.17 -8.27 13.10
N TYR A 197 15.41 -7.05 12.62
CA TYR A 197 16.71 -6.57 12.21
C TYR A 197 17.10 -5.29 12.92
N LYS A 198 18.42 -5.13 13.12
CA LYS A 198 19.06 -3.88 13.54
C LYS A 198 20.04 -3.42 12.47
N MET A 199 20.10 -2.08 12.28
CA MET A 199 21.09 -1.40 11.46
C MET A 199 21.71 -0.25 12.23
N TYR A 200 22.97 0.05 12.00
CA TYR A 200 23.66 1.24 12.51
C TYR A 200 23.68 2.31 11.41
N GLY A 201 22.77 3.29 11.53
CA GLY A 201 22.50 4.28 10.48
C GLY A 201 21.83 3.69 9.23
N ALA A 202 21.43 4.58 8.33
CA ALA A 202 20.71 4.22 7.09
C ALA A 202 21.56 3.46 6.07
N ASP A 203 22.87 3.60 6.13
CA ASP A 203 23.83 2.95 5.23
C ASP A 203 24.42 1.67 5.85
N GLY A 204 24.00 1.30 7.06
CA GLY A 204 24.46 0.11 7.78
C GLY A 204 23.96 -1.18 7.12
N LYS A 205 24.59 -2.29 7.50
CA LYS A 205 24.11 -3.63 7.12
C LYS A 205 23.01 -4.07 8.07
N SER A 206 22.03 -4.79 7.56
CA SER A 206 21.01 -5.48 8.36
C SER A 206 21.66 -6.62 9.17
N ILE A 207 21.45 -6.59 10.47
CA ILE A 207 21.92 -7.61 11.42
C ILE A 207 20.67 -8.25 12.01
N VAL A 208 20.51 -9.56 11.85
CA VAL A 208 19.39 -10.30 12.44
C VAL A 208 19.48 -10.20 13.96
N VAL A 209 18.40 -9.77 14.59
CA VAL A 209 18.23 -9.74 16.05
C VAL A 209 17.45 -10.96 16.48
N ASP A 210 16.39 -11.31 15.72
CA ASP A 210 15.54 -12.46 16.00
C ASP A 210 14.94 -13.02 14.72
N ASP A 211 14.78 -14.35 14.64
CA ASP A 211 14.07 -15.08 13.59
C ASP A 211 12.98 -15.92 14.25
N LEU A 212 11.77 -15.36 14.32
CA LEU A 212 10.65 -15.92 15.07
C LEU A 212 10.15 -17.27 14.54
N SER A 213 10.54 -17.62 13.32
CA SER A 213 10.09 -18.85 12.65
C SER A 213 11.20 -19.88 12.42
N ALA A 214 12.43 -19.59 12.86
CA ALA A 214 13.60 -20.44 12.59
C ALA A 214 13.38 -21.91 12.96
N GLU A 215 12.87 -22.18 14.18
CA GLU A 215 12.58 -23.55 14.64
C GLU A 215 11.44 -24.21 13.84
N ARG A 216 10.38 -23.46 13.56
CA ARG A 216 9.19 -23.98 12.85
C ARG A 216 9.48 -24.31 11.38
N LEU A 217 10.38 -23.56 10.76
CA LEU A 217 10.79 -23.74 9.36
C LEU A 217 12.05 -24.58 9.21
N ALA A 218 12.66 -25.02 10.31
CA ALA A 218 13.81 -25.90 10.28
C ALA A 218 13.45 -27.23 9.54
N GLY A 219 14.17 -27.53 8.47
CA GLY A 219 13.93 -28.71 7.65
C GLY A 219 12.79 -28.58 6.63
N VAL A 220 12.11 -27.43 6.54
CA VAL A 220 11.14 -27.17 5.48
C VAL A 220 11.89 -26.76 4.20
N SER A 221 11.62 -27.47 3.11
CA SER A 221 12.11 -27.11 1.77
C SER A 221 11.03 -26.33 1.04
N LEU A 222 11.32 -25.09 0.71
CA LEU A 222 10.46 -24.22 -0.10
C LEU A 222 10.85 -24.34 -1.58
N GLY A 223 9.88 -24.14 -2.45
CA GLY A 223 10.14 -23.94 -3.87
C GLY A 223 10.68 -22.53 -4.15
N GLU A 224 11.13 -22.32 -5.36
CA GLU A 224 11.63 -20.99 -5.78
C GLU A 224 10.47 -20.03 -6.05
N CYS A 225 10.63 -18.76 -5.62
CA CYS A 225 9.80 -17.63 -6.04
C CYS A 225 10.56 -16.83 -7.10
N VAL A 226 10.05 -16.81 -8.32
CA VAL A 226 10.73 -16.24 -9.49
C VAL A 226 9.99 -14.96 -9.93
N PRO A 227 10.65 -13.80 -9.99
CA PRO A 227 10.08 -12.59 -10.58
C PRO A 227 9.81 -12.80 -12.07
N TRP A 228 8.66 -12.29 -12.53
CA TRP A 228 8.28 -12.34 -13.94
C TRP A 228 7.57 -11.05 -14.34
N SER A 229 7.50 -10.80 -15.63
CA SER A 229 6.72 -9.69 -16.19
C SER A 229 6.39 -9.97 -17.64
N PHE A 230 5.30 -9.39 -18.10
CA PHE A 230 4.86 -9.49 -19.49
C PHE A 230 4.38 -8.13 -20.00
N LYS A 231 4.21 -8.03 -21.31
CA LYS A 231 3.59 -6.88 -21.94
C LYS A 231 2.13 -7.22 -22.23
N SER A 232 1.20 -6.44 -21.64
CA SER A 232 -0.22 -6.60 -21.91
C SER A 232 -0.59 -6.16 -23.33
N THR A 233 -1.75 -6.58 -23.82
CA THR A 233 -2.31 -6.14 -25.11
C THR A 233 -2.54 -4.63 -25.15
N ARG A 234 -2.70 -3.98 -24.00
CA ARG A 234 -2.79 -2.52 -23.85
C ARG A 234 -1.44 -1.82 -23.88
N GLY A 235 -0.34 -2.56 -24.02
CA GLY A 235 1.02 -2.05 -24.17
C GLY A 235 1.78 -1.82 -22.86
N ASP A 236 1.17 -2.12 -21.70
CA ASP A 236 1.78 -1.93 -20.39
C ASP A 236 2.68 -3.11 -20.00
N LYS A 237 3.75 -2.79 -19.26
CA LYS A 237 4.54 -3.81 -18.58
C LYS A 237 3.88 -4.15 -17.26
N ILE A 238 3.34 -5.35 -17.14
CA ILE A 238 2.69 -5.87 -15.94
C ILE A 238 3.68 -6.73 -15.14
N ASN A 239 3.81 -6.44 -13.85
CA ASN A 239 4.66 -7.20 -12.94
C ASN A 239 3.91 -8.40 -12.38
N ALA A 240 4.63 -9.52 -12.30
CA ALA A 240 4.16 -10.77 -11.75
C ALA A 240 5.31 -11.52 -11.06
N ARG A 241 5.00 -12.60 -10.42
CA ARG A 241 5.94 -13.59 -9.90
C ARG A 241 5.27 -14.95 -9.90
N TYR A 242 6.07 -15.99 -9.88
CA TYR A 242 5.53 -17.35 -9.76
C TYR A 242 6.33 -18.20 -8.78
N TYR A 243 5.65 -19.16 -8.19
CA TYR A 243 6.21 -20.10 -7.22
C TYR A 243 6.23 -21.49 -7.82
N LEU A 244 7.37 -22.14 -7.72
CA LEU A 244 7.60 -23.50 -8.19
C LEU A 244 7.49 -24.51 -7.04
N PRO A 245 7.09 -25.77 -7.30
CA PRO A 245 7.17 -26.84 -6.31
C PRO A 245 8.58 -27.03 -5.75
N PRO A 246 8.74 -27.43 -4.47
CA PRO A 246 10.07 -27.67 -3.89
C PRO A 246 10.93 -28.69 -4.67
N ALA A 247 10.30 -29.70 -5.27
CA ALA A 247 10.96 -30.69 -6.13
C ALA A 247 10.58 -30.48 -7.60
N PHE A 248 10.74 -29.25 -8.08
CA PHE A 248 10.37 -28.89 -9.45
C PHE A 248 11.19 -29.65 -10.49
N ASP A 249 10.49 -30.21 -11.47
CA ASP A 249 11.06 -30.91 -12.62
C ASP A 249 10.54 -30.25 -13.91
N PRO A 250 11.39 -29.57 -14.69
CA PRO A 250 10.94 -28.85 -15.88
C PRO A 250 10.37 -29.74 -16.99
N GLN A 251 10.53 -31.08 -16.89
CA GLN A 251 9.98 -32.05 -17.85
C GLN A 251 8.56 -32.49 -17.50
N LYS A 252 8.07 -32.14 -16.31
CA LYS A 252 6.71 -32.42 -15.85
C LYS A 252 5.75 -31.30 -16.18
N LYS A 253 4.46 -31.67 -16.27
CA LYS A 253 3.37 -30.69 -16.36
C LYS A 253 2.75 -30.47 -14.99
N TYR A 254 2.51 -29.18 -14.65
CA TYR A 254 1.92 -28.77 -13.39
C TYR A 254 0.63 -28.01 -13.61
N PRO A 255 -0.42 -28.24 -12.82
CA PRO A 255 -1.58 -27.37 -12.81
C PRO A 255 -1.19 -25.98 -12.30
N LEU A 256 -1.88 -24.95 -12.77
CA LEU A 256 -1.61 -23.54 -12.46
C LEU A 256 -2.69 -22.97 -11.54
N ILE A 257 -2.29 -22.27 -10.49
CA ILE A 257 -3.15 -21.37 -9.72
C ILE A 257 -2.75 -19.93 -10.02
N VAL A 258 -3.70 -19.12 -10.49
CA VAL A 258 -3.51 -17.68 -10.71
C VAL A 258 -4.13 -16.92 -9.55
N ASN A 259 -3.30 -16.15 -8.83
CA ASN A 259 -3.73 -15.32 -7.70
C ASN A 259 -3.50 -13.84 -8.01
N TYR A 260 -4.43 -13.01 -7.61
CA TYR A 260 -4.45 -11.57 -7.83
C TYR A 260 -5.37 -10.87 -6.82
N TYR A 261 -5.23 -9.57 -6.71
CA TYR A 261 -6.26 -8.72 -6.11
C TYR A 261 -7.07 -8.00 -7.19
N GLY A 262 -6.41 -7.35 -8.15
CA GLY A 262 -7.06 -6.68 -9.28
C GLY A 262 -7.79 -5.39 -8.90
N GLY A 263 -7.58 -4.92 -7.66
CA GLY A 263 -8.13 -3.69 -7.12
C GLY A 263 -7.05 -2.61 -6.94
N CYS A 264 -7.21 -1.79 -5.89
CA CYS A 264 -6.41 -0.59 -5.65
C CYS A 264 -4.98 -0.84 -5.13
N SER A 265 -4.63 -2.06 -4.75
CA SER A 265 -3.32 -2.40 -4.19
C SER A 265 -2.72 -3.65 -4.84
N PRO A 266 -1.40 -3.85 -4.79
CA PRO A 266 -0.76 -5.07 -5.28
C PRO A 266 -1.03 -6.26 -4.34
N THR A 267 -0.82 -7.46 -4.87
CA THR A 267 -0.63 -8.66 -4.07
C THR A 267 0.83 -8.70 -3.65
N SER A 268 1.12 -8.36 -2.39
CA SER A 268 2.46 -8.28 -1.83
C SER A 268 3.15 -9.63 -1.70
N ARG A 269 4.45 -9.63 -1.37
CA ARG A 269 5.29 -10.81 -1.17
C ARG A 269 5.19 -11.41 0.22
N THR A 270 4.05 -11.26 0.87
CA THR A 270 3.79 -11.80 2.21
C THR A 270 3.96 -13.31 2.24
N PHE A 271 4.79 -13.83 3.14
CA PHE A 271 5.02 -15.25 3.34
C PHE A 271 3.82 -15.93 3.99
N GLU A 272 3.37 -15.40 5.12
CA GLU A 272 2.19 -15.87 5.84
C GLU A 272 0.90 -15.26 5.27
N SER A 273 0.64 -15.49 3.99
CA SER A 273 -0.51 -14.96 3.27
C SER A 273 -1.78 -15.78 3.51
N ARG A 274 -2.95 -15.14 3.36
CA ARG A 274 -4.26 -15.81 3.25
C ARG A 274 -4.25 -16.89 2.18
N TYR A 275 -3.48 -16.69 1.12
CA TYR A 275 -3.20 -17.65 0.07
C TYR A 275 -1.75 -18.10 0.19
N PRO A 276 -1.46 -19.20 0.91
CA PRO A 276 -0.11 -19.63 1.19
C PRO A 276 0.55 -20.21 -0.06
N HIS A 277 1.14 -19.36 -0.90
CA HIS A 277 1.65 -19.70 -2.22
C HIS A 277 2.63 -20.89 -2.18
N HIS A 278 3.55 -20.93 -1.21
CA HIS A 278 4.47 -22.04 -1.05
C HIS A 278 3.78 -23.35 -0.64
N ALA A 279 2.69 -23.31 0.14
CA ALA A 279 1.93 -24.50 0.47
C ALA A 279 1.23 -25.07 -0.77
N TYR A 280 0.63 -24.21 -1.60
CA TYR A 280 0.07 -24.63 -2.88
C TYR A 280 1.14 -25.22 -3.81
N ALA A 281 2.32 -24.59 -3.85
CA ALA A 281 3.45 -25.10 -4.63
C ALA A 281 3.92 -26.47 -4.11
N ALA A 282 3.97 -26.68 -2.80
CA ALA A 282 4.30 -27.97 -2.18
C ALA A 282 3.28 -29.07 -2.48
N LEU A 283 2.01 -28.68 -2.76
CA LEU A 283 0.97 -29.61 -3.22
C LEU A 283 1.06 -29.97 -4.72
N GLY A 284 2.07 -29.43 -5.41
CA GLY A 284 2.33 -29.74 -6.82
C GLY A 284 1.71 -28.77 -7.82
N TYR A 285 1.33 -27.58 -7.40
CA TYR A 285 0.90 -26.51 -8.30
C TYR A 285 2.04 -25.56 -8.64
N VAL A 286 2.02 -24.98 -9.82
CA VAL A 286 2.69 -23.71 -10.06
C VAL A 286 1.72 -22.60 -9.65
N VAL A 287 2.19 -21.59 -8.91
CA VAL A 287 1.35 -20.47 -8.47
C VAL A 287 1.83 -19.20 -9.14
N LEU A 288 1.01 -18.59 -9.97
CA LEU A 288 1.29 -17.32 -10.64
C LEU A 288 0.56 -16.18 -9.91
N VAL A 289 1.29 -15.18 -9.47
CA VAL A 289 0.74 -13.96 -8.87
C VAL A 289 0.90 -12.81 -9.85
N ILE A 290 -0.20 -12.17 -10.23
CA ILE A 290 -0.21 -11.05 -11.17
C ILE A 290 -0.63 -9.77 -10.44
N ASN A 291 0.12 -8.67 -10.63
CA ASN A 291 -0.22 -7.33 -10.17
C ASN A 291 -0.69 -6.49 -11.35
N PRO A 292 -2.00 -6.53 -11.68
CA PRO A 292 -2.53 -5.85 -12.85
C PRO A 292 -2.56 -4.33 -12.67
N SER A 293 -2.80 -3.60 -13.74
CA SER A 293 -2.95 -2.14 -13.72
C SER A 293 -4.08 -1.71 -12.77
N GLY A 294 -3.87 -0.58 -12.09
CA GLY A 294 -4.76 -0.06 -11.06
C GLY A 294 -4.21 -0.20 -9.64
N ALA A 295 -3.19 -1.04 -9.43
CA ALA A 295 -2.52 -1.16 -8.14
C ALA A 295 -1.64 0.07 -7.84
N THR A 296 -1.55 0.46 -6.55
CA THR A 296 -0.57 1.43 -6.03
C THR A 296 0.86 0.89 -6.11
N GLY A 297 1.85 1.73 -5.86
CA GLY A 297 3.27 1.34 -5.90
C GLY A 297 3.92 1.32 -7.29
N PHE A 298 3.17 1.64 -8.34
CA PHE A 298 3.64 1.71 -9.73
C PHE A 298 3.58 3.13 -10.32
N GLY A 299 3.22 4.11 -9.51
CA GLY A 299 3.00 5.50 -9.89
C GLY A 299 1.53 5.84 -10.12
N GLN A 300 1.23 7.14 -9.98
CA GLN A 300 -0.15 7.65 -9.94
C GLN A 300 -0.95 7.35 -11.20
N GLU A 301 -0.34 7.41 -12.40
CA GLU A 301 -1.05 7.10 -13.64
C GLU A 301 -1.46 5.63 -13.71
N PHE A 302 -0.62 4.73 -13.22
CA PHE A 302 -0.90 3.31 -13.19
C PHE A 302 -2.00 2.97 -12.17
N SER A 303 -1.92 3.52 -10.95
CA SER A 303 -2.92 3.30 -9.90
C SER A 303 -4.27 3.92 -10.23
N ALA A 304 -4.30 5.06 -10.92
CA ALA A 304 -5.52 5.72 -11.36
C ALA A 304 -6.36 4.88 -12.36
N ARG A 305 -5.77 3.85 -12.98
CA ARG A 305 -6.51 2.95 -13.89
C ARG A 305 -7.50 2.03 -13.16
N HIS A 306 -7.43 1.95 -11.85
CA HIS A 306 -8.45 1.29 -11.04
C HIS A 306 -9.75 2.09 -10.98
N VAL A 307 -9.63 3.42 -10.99
CA VAL A 307 -10.76 4.33 -10.75
C VAL A 307 -11.69 4.38 -11.96
N ASN A 308 -12.99 4.24 -11.73
CA ASN A 308 -14.06 4.28 -12.73
C ASN A 308 -14.01 3.23 -13.85
N THR A 309 -13.31 2.10 -13.64
CA THR A 309 -13.12 1.08 -14.67
C THR A 309 -13.90 -0.22 -14.42
N ALA A 310 -14.47 -0.39 -13.24
CA ALA A 310 -15.22 -1.58 -12.82
C ALA A 310 -14.47 -2.91 -13.13
N GLY A 311 -13.15 -2.91 -12.96
CA GLY A 311 -12.32 -4.11 -13.10
C GLY A 311 -11.94 -4.51 -14.53
N LYS A 312 -12.44 -3.84 -15.57
CA LYS A 312 -12.21 -4.25 -16.97
C LYS A 312 -10.72 -4.34 -17.32
N GLY A 313 -9.95 -3.27 -17.09
CA GLY A 313 -8.53 -3.25 -17.40
C GLY A 313 -7.70 -4.30 -16.64
N PRO A 314 -7.84 -4.41 -15.31
CA PRO A 314 -7.21 -5.48 -14.54
C PRO A 314 -7.56 -6.90 -15.01
N ALA A 315 -8.80 -7.16 -15.42
CA ALA A 315 -9.20 -8.45 -15.96
C ALA A 315 -8.47 -8.79 -17.28
N GLU A 316 -8.38 -7.81 -18.18
CA GLU A 316 -7.60 -7.96 -19.44
C GLU A 316 -6.14 -8.29 -19.14
N ASP A 317 -5.49 -7.60 -18.19
CA ASP A 317 -4.11 -7.88 -17.80
C ASP A 317 -3.94 -9.30 -17.21
N ILE A 318 -4.88 -9.75 -16.38
CA ILE A 318 -4.85 -11.10 -15.79
C ILE A 318 -4.99 -12.18 -16.86
N ILE A 319 -5.90 -11.99 -17.82
CA ILE A 319 -6.10 -12.92 -18.94
C ILE A 319 -4.84 -12.97 -19.82
N ASP A 320 -4.31 -11.81 -20.20
CA ASP A 320 -3.09 -11.69 -21.01
C ASP A 320 -1.90 -12.36 -20.34
N GLY A 321 -1.70 -12.08 -19.05
CA GLY A 321 -0.61 -12.67 -18.27
C GLY A 321 -0.73 -14.17 -18.11
N THR A 322 -1.94 -14.69 -17.89
CA THR A 322 -2.19 -16.13 -17.78
C THR A 322 -1.87 -16.82 -19.11
N LYS A 323 -2.33 -16.28 -20.23
CA LYS A 323 -2.04 -16.82 -21.57
C LYS A 323 -0.55 -16.78 -21.88
N ALA A 324 0.09 -15.61 -21.70
CA ALA A 324 1.53 -15.42 -21.95
C ALA A 324 2.39 -16.37 -21.11
N PHE A 325 1.98 -16.61 -19.85
CA PHE A 325 2.68 -17.55 -18.97
C PHE A 325 2.59 -18.99 -19.47
N CYS A 326 1.41 -19.42 -19.88
CA CYS A 326 1.20 -20.76 -20.47
C CYS A 326 1.95 -20.95 -21.78
N GLU A 327 2.03 -19.93 -22.62
CA GLU A 327 2.77 -19.95 -23.88
C GLU A 327 4.28 -19.99 -23.68
N GLN A 328 4.78 -19.27 -22.66
CA GLN A 328 6.22 -19.19 -22.39
C GLN A 328 6.77 -20.42 -21.68
N PHE A 329 5.98 -21.05 -20.82
CA PHE A 329 6.46 -22.11 -19.91
C PHE A 329 5.80 -23.45 -20.19
N GLU A 330 6.52 -24.34 -20.87
CA GLU A 330 6.05 -25.67 -21.25
C GLU A 330 5.68 -26.57 -20.06
N PHE A 331 6.20 -26.31 -18.86
CA PHE A 331 5.87 -27.06 -17.65
C PHE A 331 4.44 -26.77 -17.13
N VAL A 332 3.71 -25.81 -17.69
CA VAL A 332 2.32 -25.52 -17.30
C VAL A 332 1.36 -26.46 -18.04
N ASP A 333 0.44 -27.09 -17.32
CA ASP A 333 -0.72 -27.78 -17.88
C ASP A 333 -1.85 -26.78 -18.15
N ALA A 334 -1.90 -26.23 -19.36
CA ALA A 334 -2.87 -25.22 -19.77
C ALA A 334 -4.34 -25.72 -19.73
N SER A 335 -4.58 -27.04 -19.57
CA SER A 335 -5.92 -27.56 -19.35
C SER A 335 -6.38 -27.58 -17.89
N LYS A 336 -5.47 -27.21 -16.95
CA LYS A 336 -5.71 -27.21 -15.49
C LYS A 336 -5.31 -25.90 -14.85
N ILE A 337 -5.96 -24.82 -15.25
CA ILE A 337 -5.74 -23.49 -14.71
C ILE A 337 -6.88 -23.15 -13.76
N GLY A 338 -6.57 -22.87 -12.49
CA GLY A 338 -7.50 -22.31 -11.53
C GLY A 338 -7.18 -20.84 -11.22
N CYS A 339 -8.17 -20.07 -10.79
CA CYS A 339 -7.95 -18.71 -10.30
C CYS A 339 -8.58 -18.49 -8.92
N ILE A 340 -7.96 -17.63 -8.11
CA ILE A 340 -8.39 -17.34 -6.74
C ILE A 340 -8.10 -15.91 -6.36
N GLY A 341 -9.08 -15.25 -5.73
CA GLY A 341 -8.93 -13.91 -5.17
C GLY A 341 -9.96 -13.63 -4.08
N ALA A 342 -9.66 -12.66 -3.22
CA ALA A 342 -10.54 -12.25 -2.12
C ALA A 342 -11.04 -10.84 -2.25
N SER A 343 -12.22 -10.53 -1.67
CA SER A 343 -12.81 -9.21 -1.64
C SER A 343 -12.98 -8.68 -3.07
N TYR A 344 -12.31 -7.58 -3.43
CA TYR A 344 -12.26 -7.13 -4.82
C TYR A 344 -11.66 -8.20 -5.75
N GLY A 345 -10.68 -8.98 -5.28
CA GLY A 345 -10.16 -10.15 -6.00
C GLY A 345 -11.21 -11.26 -6.18
N GLY A 346 -12.14 -11.38 -5.24
CA GLY A 346 -13.29 -12.27 -5.37
C GLY A 346 -14.28 -11.80 -6.44
N PHE A 347 -14.57 -10.48 -6.49
CA PHE A 347 -15.29 -9.86 -7.61
C PHE A 347 -14.57 -10.12 -8.93
N MET A 348 -13.27 -9.85 -8.98
CA MET A 348 -12.45 -10.09 -10.17
C MET A 348 -12.52 -11.55 -10.63
N THR A 349 -12.51 -12.50 -9.68
CA THR A 349 -12.67 -13.94 -9.99
C THR A 349 -14.01 -14.24 -10.66
N GLN A 350 -15.11 -13.67 -10.17
CA GLN A 350 -16.44 -13.81 -10.78
C GLN A 350 -16.48 -13.15 -12.17
N TYR A 351 -15.94 -11.93 -12.27
CA TYR A 351 -15.92 -11.17 -13.50
C TYR A 351 -15.12 -11.89 -14.62
N LEU A 352 -13.97 -12.47 -14.29
CA LEU A 352 -13.15 -13.24 -15.22
C LEU A 352 -13.92 -14.41 -15.84
N GLN A 353 -14.83 -15.09 -15.11
CA GLN A 353 -15.62 -16.17 -15.66
C GLN A 353 -16.64 -15.70 -16.73
N THR A 354 -16.96 -14.40 -16.76
CA THR A 354 -17.79 -13.81 -17.81
C THR A 354 -16.99 -13.34 -19.03
N GLN A 355 -15.65 -13.25 -18.92
CA GLN A 355 -14.78 -12.71 -19.95
C GLN A 355 -13.95 -13.75 -20.70
N THR A 356 -13.76 -14.94 -20.12
CA THR A 356 -12.90 -15.98 -20.68
C THR A 356 -13.27 -17.37 -20.16
N ASP A 357 -12.92 -18.39 -20.90
CA ASP A 357 -13.10 -19.83 -20.59
C ASP A 357 -11.77 -20.54 -20.23
N ILE A 358 -10.68 -19.77 -20.04
CA ILE A 358 -9.35 -20.38 -19.78
C ILE A 358 -9.25 -21.02 -18.39
N PHE A 359 -10.11 -20.66 -17.45
CA PHE A 359 -10.07 -21.19 -16.08
C PHE A 359 -10.98 -22.41 -15.93
N ALA A 360 -10.37 -23.57 -15.62
CA ALA A 360 -11.09 -24.80 -15.32
C ALA A 360 -11.73 -24.81 -13.91
N ALA A 361 -11.23 -23.96 -12.99
CA ALA A 361 -11.76 -23.79 -11.64
C ALA A 361 -11.57 -22.34 -11.18
N ALA A 362 -12.49 -21.84 -10.35
CA ALA A 362 -12.44 -20.50 -9.82
C ALA A 362 -12.94 -20.46 -8.36
N ILE A 363 -12.19 -19.76 -7.48
CA ILE A 363 -12.57 -19.57 -6.08
C ILE A 363 -12.70 -18.08 -5.81
N SER A 364 -13.94 -17.60 -5.69
CA SER A 364 -14.27 -16.25 -5.25
C SER A 364 -14.42 -16.23 -3.73
N HIS A 365 -13.45 -15.66 -3.02
CA HIS A 365 -13.48 -15.55 -1.57
C HIS A 365 -14.03 -14.19 -1.15
N ALA A 366 -15.19 -14.19 -0.47
CA ALA A 366 -15.87 -12.97 0.00
C ALA A 366 -15.97 -11.90 -1.10
N GLY A 367 -16.29 -12.33 -2.35
CA GLY A 367 -16.35 -11.46 -3.52
C GLY A 367 -17.60 -10.61 -3.56
N ILE A 368 -17.45 -9.39 -4.09
CA ILE A 368 -18.56 -8.50 -4.40
C ILE A 368 -19.27 -9.05 -5.64
N SER A 369 -20.55 -9.40 -5.54
CA SER A 369 -21.32 -9.92 -6.67
C SER A 369 -22.14 -8.85 -7.39
N ASP A 370 -22.46 -7.77 -6.70
CA ASP A 370 -23.24 -6.63 -7.21
C ASP A 370 -22.71 -5.33 -6.60
N HIS A 371 -22.13 -4.47 -7.43
CA HIS A 371 -21.58 -3.18 -6.99
C HIS A 371 -22.64 -2.19 -6.52
N THR A 372 -23.87 -2.27 -7.03
CA THR A 372 -24.97 -1.38 -6.61
C THR A 372 -25.41 -1.71 -5.19
N SER A 373 -25.66 -3.01 -4.92
CA SER A 373 -25.89 -3.51 -3.56
C SER A 373 -24.76 -3.15 -2.62
N TYR A 374 -23.52 -3.43 -3.05
CA TYR A 374 -22.31 -3.17 -2.26
C TYR A 374 -22.19 -1.70 -1.85
N TRP A 375 -22.51 -0.76 -2.73
CA TRP A 375 -22.49 0.67 -2.42
C TRP A 375 -23.40 1.00 -1.25
N GLY A 376 -24.64 0.46 -1.21
CA GLY A 376 -25.63 0.70 -0.18
C GLY A 376 -25.45 -0.12 1.11
N GLU A 377 -24.55 -1.09 1.12
CA GLU A 377 -24.38 -2.04 2.21
C GLU A 377 -23.19 -1.72 3.14
N GLY A 378 -23.43 -0.82 4.09
CA GLY A 378 -22.54 -0.60 5.20
C GLY A 378 -21.24 0.14 4.85
N TYR A 379 -20.31 0.12 5.79
CA TYR A 379 -19.12 0.95 5.81
C TYR A 379 -18.17 0.73 4.61
N TRP A 380 -17.87 -0.53 4.28
CA TRP A 380 -16.93 -0.83 3.21
C TRP A 380 -17.44 -0.46 1.83
N GLY A 381 -18.71 -0.72 1.55
CA GLY A 381 -19.31 -0.42 0.26
C GLY A 381 -19.29 1.07 -0.02
N TYR A 382 -19.74 1.86 0.94
CA TYR A 382 -19.75 3.31 0.83
C TYR A 382 -18.35 3.91 0.64
N SER A 383 -17.41 3.59 1.54
CA SER A 383 -16.07 4.19 1.51
C SER A 383 -15.22 3.72 0.32
N TYR A 384 -15.32 2.45 -0.07
CA TYR A 384 -14.55 1.94 -1.21
C TYR A 384 -15.11 2.39 -2.57
N SER A 385 -16.40 2.64 -2.66
CA SER A 385 -17.00 3.16 -3.88
C SER A 385 -16.47 4.55 -4.25
N GLU A 386 -16.05 5.35 -3.26
CA GLU A 386 -15.32 6.61 -3.47
C GLU A 386 -14.04 6.42 -4.29
N VAL A 387 -13.35 5.28 -4.08
CA VAL A 387 -12.11 4.93 -4.78
C VAL A 387 -12.42 4.35 -6.17
N SER A 388 -13.25 3.32 -6.23
CA SER A 388 -13.45 2.53 -7.45
C SER A 388 -14.42 3.15 -8.45
N MET A 389 -15.36 3.97 -7.98
CA MET A 389 -16.45 4.57 -8.78
C MET A 389 -16.58 6.09 -8.52
N ALA A 390 -15.46 6.81 -8.48
CA ALA A 390 -15.38 8.22 -8.08
C ALA A 390 -16.31 9.15 -8.87
N ASN A 391 -16.52 8.90 -10.16
CA ASN A 391 -17.43 9.72 -11.00
C ASN A 391 -18.91 9.48 -10.73
N SER A 392 -19.27 8.46 -9.94
CA SER A 392 -20.65 8.17 -9.59
C SER A 392 -21.10 8.88 -8.31
N TYR A 393 -20.19 9.55 -7.61
CA TYR A 393 -20.50 10.43 -6.50
C TYR A 393 -21.03 11.77 -7.02
N PRO A 394 -22.01 12.38 -6.32
CA PRO A 394 -22.52 13.70 -6.64
C PRO A 394 -21.44 14.77 -6.65
#